data_6cdc33742853bb8cf25c1c98774bcc91
#
_entry.id   6cdc33742853bb8cf25c1c98774bcc91
#
_cell.length_a   1.000
_cell.length_b   1.000
_cell.length_c   1.000
_cell.angle_alpha   90.00
_cell.angle_beta   90.00
_cell.angle_gamma   90.00
#
_symmetry.space_group_name_H-M   'P 1'
#
loop_
_entity.id
_entity.type
_entity.pdbx_description
1 polymer ?
#
loop_
_entity_poly.entity_id
_entity_poly.type
_entity_poly.pdbx_seq_one_letter_code
_entity_poly.pdbx_strand_id
1 'polypeptide(L)'
;VDMNPDARNFLNHDVEFHQCSALQIDADLVDSADVVFTSNFLEHLPDKKTLDQFLVQVKTVLKPGGRYIILGPNLRFLHGKYWDFYDHHLGLTHLSLDEALRMQGFDIELCIDRFLPYSTQGALPTHPWLVRLYLHVPLAWKLLGKQFLVVASKPAN
;
A
#
# COMPACT_ATOMS: atom_id res chain seq x y z
N VAL A 1 3.26 -5.32 11.55
CA VAL A 1 4.17 -6.39 11.11
C VAL A 1 5.39 -5.77 10.46
N ASP A 2 6.59 -6.15 10.87
CA ASP A 2 7.85 -5.74 10.26
C ASP A 2 8.93 -6.78 10.58
N MET A 3 9.86 -7.01 9.66
CA MET A 3 11.02 -7.88 9.90
C MET A 3 12.12 -7.18 10.71
N ASN A 4 12.18 -5.85 10.66
CA ASN A 4 13.17 -5.08 11.40
C ASN A 4 12.74 -4.92 12.86
N PRO A 5 13.47 -5.49 13.84
CA PRO A 5 13.13 -5.35 15.26
C PRO A 5 13.17 -3.90 15.74
N ASP A 6 13.99 -3.06 15.12
CA ASP A 6 14.12 -1.64 15.49
C ASP A 6 12.86 -0.82 15.17
N ALA A 7 12.00 -1.30 14.28
CA ALA A 7 10.72 -0.65 13.99
C ALA A 7 9.86 -0.48 15.26
N ARG A 8 9.99 -1.39 16.23
CA ARG A 8 9.31 -1.32 17.53
C ARG A 8 9.59 -0.02 18.29
N ASN A 9 10.78 0.54 18.14
CA ASN A 9 11.22 1.74 18.86
C ASN A 9 10.48 3.01 18.39
N PHE A 10 9.81 2.96 17.23
CA PHE A 10 9.09 4.08 16.63
C PHE A 10 7.56 3.95 16.80
N LEU A 11 7.09 2.86 17.40
CA LEU A 11 5.66 2.62 17.60
C LEU A 11 5.19 3.17 18.94
N ASN A 12 3.94 3.64 18.98
CA ASN A 12 3.28 3.98 20.23
C ASN A 12 3.05 2.73 21.08
N HIS A 13 2.90 2.90 22.37
CA HIS A 13 2.73 1.82 23.34
C HIS A 13 1.43 1.02 23.19
N ASP A 14 0.45 1.54 22.47
CA ASP A 14 -0.83 0.91 22.16
C ASP A 14 -0.80 0.11 20.84
N VAL A 15 0.35 0.08 20.15
CA VAL A 15 0.53 -0.68 18.91
C VAL A 15 1.19 -2.02 19.22
N GLU A 16 0.50 -3.11 18.90
CA GLU A 16 1.08 -4.45 18.96
C GLU A 16 2.06 -4.66 17.80
N PHE A 17 3.26 -5.14 18.12
CA PHE A 17 4.32 -5.35 17.14
C PHE A 17 4.58 -6.84 16.92
N HIS A 18 4.34 -7.31 15.70
CA HIS A 18 4.68 -8.65 15.25
C HIS A 18 5.93 -8.60 14.40
N GLN A 19 7.02 -9.21 14.90
CA GLN A 19 8.27 -9.34 14.16
C GLN A 19 8.23 -10.58 13.28
N CYS A 20 7.65 -10.45 12.11
CA CYS A 20 7.59 -11.54 11.13
C CYS A 20 7.64 -11.01 9.69
N SER A 21 7.85 -11.94 8.76
CA SER A 21 7.76 -11.62 7.33
C SER A 21 6.30 -11.40 6.93
N ALA A 22 6.05 -10.39 6.11
CA ALA A 22 4.73 -10.17 5.51
C ALA A 22 4.29 -11.32 4.56
N LEU A 23 5.22 -12.23 4.21
CA LEU A 23 4.95 -13.44 3.41
C LEU A 23 4.63 -14.66 4.28
N GLN A 24 4.80 -14.56 5.58
CA GLN A 24 4.54 -15.64 6.51
C GLN A 24 3.97 -15.05 7.80
N ILE A 25 2.66 -14.87 7.81
CA ILE A 25 1.94 -14.23 8.91
C ILE A 25 1.56 -15.29 9.95
N ASP A 26 1.62 -14.88 11.22
CA ASP A 26 1.30 -15.74 12.35
C ASP A 26 -0.16 -16.24 12.31
N ALA A 27 -0.39 -17.48 12.75
CA ALA A 27 -1.70 -18.13 12.66
C ALA A 27 -2.81 -17.44 13.49
N ASP A 28 -2.43 -16.71 14.53
CA ASP A 28 -3.33 -15.92 15.39
C ASP A 28 -3.87 -14.66 14.69
N LEU A 29 -3.25 -14.26 13.59
CA LEU A 29 -3.72 -13.13 12.77
C LEU A 29 -4.71 -13.53 11.66
N VAL A 30 -5.04 -14.81 11.51
CA VAL A 30 -6.03 -15.27 10.52
C VAL A 30 -7.41 -14.69 10.85
N ASP A 31 -8.08 -14.09 9.84
CA ASP A 31 -9.40 -13.46 9.97
C ASP A 31 -9.51 -12.49 11.17
N SER A 32 -8.43 -11.80 11.52
CA SER A 32 -8.36 -10.91 12.68
C SER A 32 -8.55 -9.43 12.33
N ALA A 33 -8.15 -9.02 11.13
CA ALA A 33 -8.09 -7.62 10.76
C ALA A 33 -9.34 -7.15 10.01
N ASP A 34 -9.89 -6.01 10.41
CA ASP A 34 -10.91 -5.28 9.65
C ASP A 34 -10.29 -4.50 8.48
N VAL A 35 -9.04 -4.05 8.66
CA VAL A 35 -8.28 -3.30 7.66
C VAL A 35 -6.82 -3.74 7.67
N VAL A 36 -6.26 -3.96 6.47
CA VAL A 36 -4.82 -4.03 6.23
C VAL A 36 -4.41 -2.79 5.45
N PHE A 37 -3.29 -2.19 5.79
CA PHE A 37 -2.76 -1.00 5.11
C PHE A 37 -1.29 -1.21 4.73
N THR A 38 -0.96 -0.88 3.50
CA THR A 38 0.43 -0.76 3.05
C THR A 38 0.67 0.56 2.36
N SER A 39 1.83 1.15 2.60
CA SER A 39 2.26 2.39 1.96
C SER A 39 3.71 2.28 1.54
N ASN A 40 4.00 2.51 0.26
CA ASN A 40 5.35 2.42 -0.30
C ASN A 40 6.06 1.11 0.13
N PHE A 41 5.41 -0.01 -0.13
CA PHE A 41 5.88 -1.34 0.27
C PHE A 41 5.97 -2.30 -0.94
N LEU A 42 4.97 -2.29 -1.82
CA LEU A 42 4.88 -3.30 -2.89
C LEU A 42 6.00 -3.19 -3.92
N GLU A 43 6.55 -1.99 -4.12
CA GLU A 43 7.68 -1.73 -5.02
C GLU A 43 8.97 -2.42 -4.58
N HIS A 44 9.10 -2.75 -3.30
CA HIS A 44 10.27 -3.44 -2.73
C HIS A 44 10.17 -4.96 -2.80
N LEU A 45 9.03 -5.51 -3.22
CA LEU A 45 8.90 -6.94 -3.45
C LEU A 45 9.74 -7.35 -4.67
N PRO A 46 10.45 -8.49 -4.62
CA PRO A 46 11.40 -8.85 -5.67
C PRO A 46 10.76 -9.15 -7.02
N ASP A 47 9.54 -9.66 -7.03
CA ASP A 47 8.85 -10.07 -8.25
C ASP A 47 7.33 -10.20 -8.07
N LYS A 48 6.61 -10.45 -9.18
CA LYS A 48 5.16 -10.64 -9.19
C LYS A 48 4.71 -11.88 -8.43
N LYS A 49 5.51 -12.95 -8.44
CA LYS A 49 5.18 -14.17 -7.69
C LYS A 49 5.15 -13.90 -6.19
N THR A 50 6.10 -13.11 -5.72
CA THR A 50 6.14 -12.68 -4.32
C THR A 50 4.97 -11.74 -3.98
N LEU A 51 4.57 -10.88 -4.91
CA LEU A 51 3.35 -10.07 -4.76
C LEU A 51 2.12 -10.96 -4.62
N ASP A 52 1.96 -11.97 -5.48
CA ASP A 52 0.83 -12.89 -5.40
C ASP A 52 0.78 -13.62 -4.05
N GLN A 53 1.93 -14.10 -3.56
CA GLN A 53 2.04 -14.72 -2.23
C GLN A 53 1.66 -13.74 -1.11
N PHE A 54 2.12 -12.50 -1.20
CA PHE A 54 1.77 -11.47 -0.23
C PHE A 54 0.26 -11.17 -0.23
N LEU A 55 -0.37 -11.04 -1.40
CA LEU A 55 -1.81 -10.80 -1.51
C LEU A 55 -2.63 -11.94 -0.90
N VAL A 56 -2.17 -13.20 -1.03
CA VAL A 56 -2.77 -14.35 -0.34
C VAL A 56 -2.68 -14.17 1.18
N GLN A 57 -1.54 -13.74 1.72
CA GLN A 57 -1.39 -13.48 3.15
C GLN A 57 -2.32 -12.36 3.63
N VAL A 58 -2.39 -11.25 2.89
CA VAL A 58 -3.33 -10.15 3.20
C VAL A 58 -4.76 -10.66 3.26
N LYS A 59 -5.18 -11.48 2.27
CA LYS A 59 -6.52 -12.06 2.23
C LYS A 59 -6.79 -12.99 3.41
N THR A 60 -5.77 -13.73 3.86
CA THR A 60 -5.86 -14.63 5.01
C THR A 60 -6.07 -13.87 6.32
N VAL A 61 -5.38 -12.74 6.49
CA VAL A 61 -5.48 -11.90 7.70
C VAL A 61 -6.81 -11.14 7.77
N LEU A 62 -7.32 -10.69 6.65
CA LEU A 62 -8.57 -9.94 6.60
C LEU A 62 -9.77 -10.80 6.99
N LYS A 63 -10.63 -10.26 7.84
CA LYS A 63 -11.98 -10.78 8.05
C LYS A 63 -12.78 -10.78 6.74
N PRO A 64 -13.78 -11.64 6.58
CA PRO A 64 -14.77 -11.50 5.50
C PRO A 64 -15.34 -10.08 5.47
N GLY A 65 -15.34 -9.41 4.32
CA GLY A 65 -15.70 -8.01 4.18
C GLY A 65 -14.64 -6.99 4.63
N GLY A 66 -13.50 -7.44 5.15
CA GLY A 66 -12.37 -6.58 5.52
C GLY A 66 -11.70 -5.93 4.32
N ARG A 67 -11.01 -4.80 4.52
CA ARG A 67 -10.46 -3.95 3.46
C ARG A 67 -8.94 -3.96 3.43
N TYR A 68 -8.39 -4.01 2.24
CA TYR A 68 -6.98 -3.75 1.99
C TYR A 68 -6.82 -2.37 1.35
N ILE A 69 -6.13 -1.47 2.04
CA ILE A 69 -5.85 -0.10 1.58
C ILE A 69 -4.38 -0.04 1.15
N ILE A 70 -4.14 0.37 -0.09
CA ILE A 70 -2.82 0.35 -0.71
C ILE A 70 -2.48 1.73 -1.23
N LEU A 71 -1.38 2.28 -0.76
CA LEU A 71 -0.77 3.50 -1.26
C LEU A 71 0.61 3.16 -1.81
N GLY A 72 0.92 3.61 -3.01
CA GLY A 72 2.23 3.33 -3.60
C GLY A 72 2.53 4.16 -4.85
N PRO A 73 3.80 4.18 -5.28
CA PRO A 73 4.22 4.92 -6.45
C PRO A 73 3.62 4.31 -7.73
N ASN A 74 3.05 5.17 -8.57
CA ASN A 74 2.49 4.75 -9.83
C ASN A 74 3.51 4.92 -10.96
N LEU A 75 4.08 3.82 -11.43
CA LEU A 75 5.07 3.82 -12.51
C LEU A 75 4.59 4.61 -13.74
N ARG A 76 3.28 4.59 -14.02
CA ARG A 76 2.67 5.30 -15.15
C ARG A 76 2.93 6.81 -15.12
N PHE A 77 3.08 7.42 -13.94
CA PHE A 77 3.25 8.88 -13.77
C PHE A 77 4.63 9.26 -13.24
N LEU A 78 5.46 8.29 -12.89
CA LEU A 78 6.82 8.52 -12.42
C LEU A 78 7.86 8.32 -13.52
N HIS A 79 7.53 7.54 -14.57
CA HIS A 79 8.44 7.19 -15.64
C HIS A 79 9.79 6.67 -15.10
N GLY A 80 10.91 7.17 -15.63
CA GLY A 80 12.25 6.76 -15.20
C GLY A 80 12.55 7.01 -13.72
N LYS A 81 11.95 8.04 -13.12
CA LYS A 81 12.15 8.38 -11.70
C LYS A 81 11.72 7.29 -10.71
N TYR A 82 10.91 6.35 -11.15
CA TYR A 82 10.56 5.19 -10.34
C TYR A 82 11.80 4.33 -10.03
N TRP A 83 12.73 4.26 -10.96
CA TRP A 83 13.92 3.44 -10.88
C TRP A 83 15.15 4.19 -10.35
N ASP A 84 14.99 5.43 -9.86
CA ASP A 84 16.05 6.17 -9.18
C ASP A 84 16.39 5.59 -7.80
N PHE A 85 15.59 4.61 -7.34
CA PHE A 85 15.78 3.90 -6.08
C PHE A 85 16.26 2.49 -6.35
N TYR A 86 17.39 2.14 -5.74
CA TYR A 86 18.02 0.83 -5.94
C TYR A 86 17.19 -0.35 -5.43
N ASP A 87 16.39 -0.11 -4.40
CA ASP A 87 15.52 -1.09 -3.75
C ASP A 87 14.11 -1.21 -4.36
N HIS A 88 13.85 -0.52 -5.45
CA HIS A 88 12.65 -0.72 -6.25
C HIS A 88 12.86 -1.87 -7.24
N HIS A 89 12.22 -2.98 -6.98
CA HIS A 89 12.32 -4.19 -7.80
C HIS A 89 11.08 -4.41 -8.67
N LEU A 90 9.89 -4.07 -8.14
CA LEU A 90 8.61 -4.34 -8.79
C LEU A 90 7.92 -3.06 -9.26
N GLY A 91 7.90 -2.84 -10.59
CA GLY A 91 7.20 -1.71 -11.18
C GLY A 91 5.69 -1.97 -11.30
N LEU A 92 4.88 -1.22 -10.54
CA LEU A 92 3.43 -1.32 -10.55
C LEU A 92 2.76 -0.05 -11.08
N THR A 93 1.68 -0.24 -11.81
CA THR A 93 0.68 0.78 -12.11
C THR A 93 -0.60 0.46 -11.36
N HIS A 94 -1.47 1.45 -11.17
CA HIS A 94 -2.80 1.21 -10.60
C HIS A 94 -3.59 0.14 -11.39
N LEU A 95 -3.37 0.03 -12.71
CA LEU A 95 -4.04 -0.96 -13.58
C LEU A 95 -3.51 -2.37 -13.33
N SER A 96 -2.18 -2.54 -13.28
CA SER A 96 -1.59 -3.86 -13.01
C SER A 96 -1.86 -4.34 -11.58
N LEU A 97 -1.98 -3.40 -10.63
CA LEU A 97 -2.37 -3.73 -9.27
C LEU A 97 -3.86 -4.12 -9.17
N ASP A 98 -4.76 -3.40 -9.86
CA ASP A 98 -6.19 -3.76 -9.95
C ASP A 98 -6.35 -5.19 -10.51
N GLU A 99 -5.65 -5.50 -11.61
CA GLU A 99 -5.65 -6.84 -12.21
C GLU A 99 -5.15 -7.90 -11.21
N ALA A 100 -4.01 -7.68 -10.56
CA ALA A 100 -3.45 -8.62 -9.58
C ALA A 100 -4.41 -8.88 -8.40
N LEU A 101 -5.03 -7.83 -7.86
CA LEU A 101 -6.02 -7.94 -6.78
C LEU A 101 -7.23 -8.77 -7.20
N ARG A 102 -7.79 -8.52 -8.39
CA ARG A 102 -8.93 -9.31 -8.92
C ARG A 102 -8.55 -10.77 -9.17
N MET A 103 -7.35 -11.04 -9.67
CA MET A 103 -6.84 -12.40 -9.84
C MET A 103 -6.75 -13.16 -8.52
N GLN A 104 -6.45 -12.47 -7.41
CA GLN A 104 -6.46 -13.04 -6.06
C GLN A 104 -7.86 -13.03 -5.41
N GLY A 105 -8.90 -12.62 -6.14
CA GLY A 105 -10.29 -12.65 -5.71
C GLY A 105 -10.64 -11.57 -4.68
N PHE A 106 -10.05 -10.38 -4.83
CA PHE A 106 -10.51 -9.17 -4.15
C PHE A 106 -11.53 -8.41 -5.02
N ASP A 107 -12.46 -7.73 -4.37
CA ASP A 107 -13.35 -6.76 -4.98
C ASP A 107 -12.75 -5.36 -4.86
N ILE A 108 -12.67 -4.60 -5.96
CA ILE A 108 -12.12 -3.24 -5.94
C ILE A 108 -13.24 -2.24 -5.61
N GLU A 109 -13.11 -1.57 -4.45
CA GLU A 109 -14.05 -0.54 -4.01
C GLU A 109 -13.67 0.85 -4.52
N LEU A 110 -12.37 1.15 -4.59
CA LEU A 110 -11.85 2.44 -5.02
C LEU A 110 -10.50 2.26 -5.71
N CYS A 111 -10.31 2.98 -6.82
CA CYS A 111 -9.02 3.07 -7.49
C CYS A 111 -8.78 4.51 -7.95
N ILE A 112 -7.87 5.20 -7.28
CA ILE A 112 -7.41 6.55 -7.62
C ILE A 112 -6.01 6.42 -8.21
N ASP A 113 -5.87 6.75 -9.48
CA ASP A 113 -4.61 6.61 -10.22
C ASP A 113 -3.53 7.63 -9.81
N ARG A 114 -3.96 8.82 -9.34
CA ARG A 114 -3.11 9.95 -8.95
C ARG A 114 -3.64 10.55 -7.66
N PHE A 115 -3.13 10.05 -6.52
CA PHE A 115 -3.61 10.50 -5.20
C PHE A 115 -2.60 11.43 -4.53
N LEU A 116 -1.47 10.94 -4.06
CA LEU A 116 -0.46 11.77 -3.40
C LEU A 116 0.70 12.14 -4.31
N PRO A 117 1.32 13.31 -4.11
CA PRO A 117 2.61 13.62 -4.71
C PRO A 117 3.65 12.57 -4.29
N TYR A 118 4.57 12.28 -5.18
CA TYR A 118 5.74 11.46 -4.87
C TYR A 118 6.95 12.39 -4.74
N SER A 119 7.39 12.62 -3.52
CA SER A 119 8.55 13.47 -3.23
C SER A 119 9.38 12.83 -2.13
N THR A 120 10.62 12.52 -2.44
CA THR A 120 11.62 12.00 -1.48
C THR A 120 12.43 13.10 -0.82
N GLN A 121 12.38 14.32 -1.34
CA GLN A 121 13.15 15.45 -0.86
C GLN A 121 12.24 16.67 -0.72
N GLY A 122 11.37 16.70 0.26
CA GLY A 122 10.76 17.87 0.88
C GLY A 122 10.42 19.12 0.05
N ALA A 123 10.20 18.99 -1.26
CA ALA A 123 9.93 20.12 -2.14
C ALA A 123 8.54 20.74 -1.91
N LEU A 124 7.64 20.04 -1.22
CA LEU A 124 6.32 20.55 -0.85
C LEU A 124 6.24 20.74 0.66
N PRO A 125 5.68 21.88 1.11
CA PRO A 125 5.50 22.10 2.52
C PRO A 125 4.55 21.04 3.12
N THR A 126 5.02 20.36 4.18
CA THR A 126 4.29 19.28 4.88
C THR A 126 3.43 19.79 6.02
N HIS A 127 3.07 21.08 6.02
CA HIS A 127 2.25 21.62 7.10
C HIS A 127 0.87 20.95 7.13
N PRO A 128 0.38 20.48 8.29
CA PRO A 128 -0.86 19.68 8.40
C PRO A 128 -2.09 20.30 7.72
N TRP A 129 -2.26 21.63 7.78
CA TRP A 129 -3.40 22.28 7.13
C TRP A 129 -3.31 22.25 5.60
N LEU A 130 -2.10 22.30 5.00
CA LEU A 130 -1.92 22.16 3.56
C LEU A 130 -2.24 20.73 3.09
N VAL A 131 -1.81 19.74 3.87
CA VAL A 131 -2.17 18.34 3.61
C VAL A 131 -3.69 18.15 3.69
N ARG A 132 -4.33 18.71 4.72
CA ARG A 132 -5.79 18.67 4.86
C ARG A 132 -6.48 19.34 3.67
N LEU A 133 -6.04 20.53 3.27
CA LEU A 133 -6.58 21.22 2.09
C LEU A 133 -6.40 20.37 0.83
N TYR A 134 -5.20 19.84 0.59
CA TYR A 134 -4.90 18.96 -0.54
C TYR A 134 -5.86 17.79 -0.62
N LEU A 135 -6.12 17.11 0.51
CA LEU A 135 -7.00 15.94 0.58
C LEU A 135 -8.47 16.27 0.24
N HIS A 136 -8.89 17.54 0.35
CA HIS A 136 -10.24 17.98 0.01
C HIS A 136 -10.37 18.49 -1.44
N VAL A 137 -9.27 18.54 -2.21
CA VAL A 137 -9.26 19.09 -3.57
C VAL A 137 -8.84 18.02 -4.60
N PRO A 138 -9.76 17.19 -5.11
CA PRO A 138 -9.44 16.12 -6.06
C PRO A 138 -8.75 16.60 -7.34
N LEU A 139 -8.99 17.85 -7.75
CA LEU A 139 -8.29 18.43 -8.91
C LEU A 139 -6.78 18.55 -8.67
N ALA A 140 -6.37 18.86 -7.44
CA ALA A 140 -4.95 18.91 -7.06
C ALA A 140 -4.30 17.51 -7.16
N TRP A 141 -5.05 16.44 -6.87
CA TRP A 141 -4.55 15.07 -7.02
C TRP A 141 -4.19 14.78 -8.48
N LYS A 142 -5.08 15.14 -9.42
CA LYS A 142 -4.84 14.93 -10.87
C LYS A 142 -3.62 15.70 -11.38
N LEU A 143 -3.30 16.84 -10.80
CA LEU A 143 -2.16 17.67 -11.22
C LEU A 143 -0.85 17.21 -10.56
N LEU A 144 -0.86 16.99 -9.26
CA LEU A 144 0.33 16.76 -8.45
C LEU A 144 0.55 15.30 -8.06
N GLY A 145 -0.51 14.49 -8.03
CA GLY A 145 -0.46 13.10 -7.61
C GLY A 145 0.36 12.24 -8.57
N LYS A 146 1.16 11.36 -7.99
CA LYS A 146 1.99 10.36 -8.68
C LYS A 146 1.93 9.00 -8.02
N GLN A 147 1.31 8.93 -6.86
CA GLN A 147 1.02 7.69 -6.16
C GLN A 147 -0.44 7.30 -6.39
N PHE A 148 -0.71 6.02 -6.52
CA PHE A 148 -2.08 5.51 -6.53
C PHE A 148 -2.60 5.32 -5.09
N LEU A 149 -3.91 5.34 -4.94
CA LEU A 149 -4.63 4.83 -3.77
C LEU A 149 -5.63 3.79 -4.27
N VAL A 150 -5.51 2.56 -3.79
CA VAL A 150 -6.45 1.47 -4.08
C VAL A 150 -7.05 0.97 -2.79
N VAL A 151 -8.36 0.77 -2.78
CA VAL A 151 -9.08 0.09 -1.70
C VAL A 151 -9.76 -1.13 -2.31
N ALA A 152 -9.42 -2.28 -1.77
CA ALA A 152 -9.99 -3.56 -2.16
C ALA A 152 -10.58 -4.27 -0.95
N SER A 153 -11.62 -5.08 -1.11
CA SER A 153 -12.21 -5.84 -0.02
C SER A 153 -12.11 -7.34 -0.27
N LYS A 154 -11.94 -8.09 0.82
CA LYS A 154 -12.14 -9.53 0.82
C LYS A 154 -13.63 -9.80 0.73
N PRO A 155 -14.14 -10.58 -0.25
CA PRO A 155 -15.55 -10.94 -0.31
C PRO A 155 -16.07 -11.49 1.01
N ALA A 156 -17.33 -11.20 1.31
CA ALA A 156 -17.96 -11.63 2.58
C ALA A 156 -18.37 -13.12 2.58
N ASN A 157 -18.24 -13.79 1.43
CA ASN A 157 -18.63 -15.20 1.24
C ASN A 157 -17.41 -16.08 1.10
#